data_77bf5659a43efa75c25bf69083c9780f
#
_entry.id   77bf5659a43efa75c25bf69083c9780f
#
_cell.length_a   1.000
_cell.length_b   1.000
_cell.length_c   1.000
_cell.angle_alpha   90.00
_cell.angle_beta   90.00
_cell.angle_gamma   90.00
#
_symmetry.space_group_name_H-M   'P 1'
#
loop_
_entity.id
_entity.type
_entity.pdbx_description
1 polymer ?
#
loop_
_entity_poly.entity_id
_entity_poly.type
_entity_poly.pdbx_seq_one_letter_code
_entity_poly.pdbx_strand_id
1 'polypeptide(L)'
;NLSNMNKTNYSCFLGAGARFRYVPSLIQDIASRFEFLSCYTPYQAEISQGTLEVMYEFQSLMCTLVNQDVSNASVYDGATAAAEAILMAARLTKKNKVFIDENINPNYIEVIKTYLWAQNIEYEISNGSNSDELCAKIYQSPNRYGEFMEMPSKNNKELIISIVDLVSLALY
;
A
#
# COMPACT_ATOMS: atom_id res chain seq x y z
N ASN A 1 22.66 -31.42 -14.09
CA ASN A 1 22.52 -30.01 -14.31
C ASN A 1 21.91 -29.37 -13.04
N LEU A 2 22.63 -28.40 -12.43
CA LEU A 2 22.24 -27.79 -11.16
C LEU A 2 20.83 -27.15 -11.20
N SER A 3 20.43 -26.61 -12.34
CA SER A 3 19.09 -26.01 -12.49
C SER A 3 17.96 -27.01 -12.28
N ASN A 4 18.19 -28.29 -12.60
CA ASN A 4 17.17 -29.33 -12.41
C ASN A 4 16.98 -29.74 -10.92
N MET A 5 17.87 -29.28 -10.04
CA MET A 5 17.74 -29.49 -8.60
C MET A 5 16.79 -28.47 -7.95
N ASN A 6 16.47 -27.38 -8.66
CA ASN A 6 15.49 -26.41 -8.18
C ASN A 6 14.08 -26.99 -8.30
N LYS A 7 13.36 -26.99 -7.20
CA LYS A 7 11.94 -27.38 -7.17
C LYS A 7 11.11 -26.16 -7.45
N THR A 8 10.50 -26.08 -8.62
CA THR A 8 9.72 -24.92 -9.07
C THR A 8 8.20 -25.16 -9.13
N ASN A 9 7.78 -26.43 -9.04
CA ASN A 9 6.37 -26.82 -9.20
C ASN A 9 5.71 -27.13 -7.85
N TYR A 10 5.68 -26.17 -6.94
CA TYR A 10 4.98 -26.33 -5.67
C TYR A 10 4.33 -25.00 -5.26
N SER A 11 3.25 -25.09 -4.49
CA SER A 11 2.66 -23.93 -3.84
C SER A 11 3.50 -23.56 -2.61
N CYS A 12 3.91 -22.30 -2.53
CA CYS A 12 4.72 -21.81 -1.43
C CYS A 12 3.84 -21.17 -0.36
N PHE A 13 3.88 -21.71 0.85
CA PHE A 13 3.20 -21.16 2.02
C PHE A 13 4.17 -20.52 3.03
N LEU A 14 5.36 -20.13 2.57
CA LEU A 14 6.40 -19.57 3.42
C LEU A 14 5.98 -18.24 4.08
N GLY A 15 5.15 -17.46 3.41
CA GLY A 15 4.72 -16.16 3.90
C GLY A 15 5.81 -15.08 3.79
N ALA A 16 5.90 -14.21 4.78
CA ALA A 16 6.87 -13.11 4.86
C ALA A 16 6.87 -12.16 3.63
N GLY A 17 5.72 -12.02 2.96
CA GLY A 17 5.56 -11.17 1.78
C GLY A 17 6.06 -11.78 0.48
N ALA A 18 6.72 -12.95 0.50
CA ALA A 18 7.15 -13.67 -0.69
C ALA A 18 5.96 -14.37 -1.36
N ARG A 19 5.50 -13.85 -2.47
CA ARG A 19 4.35 -14.37 -3.22
C ARG A 19 4.73 -14.58 -4.68
N PHE A 20 4.31 -15.70 -5.24
CA PHE A 20 4.46 -15.91 -6.67
C PHE A 20 3.55 -14.96 -7.45
N ARG A 21 4.13 -14.28 -8.43
CA ARG A 21 3.43 -13.47 -9.41
C ARG A 21 3.85 -13.88 -10.80
N TYR A 22 2.94 -13.85 -11.73
CA TYR A 22 3.27 -14.03 -13.13
C TYR A 22 4.03 -12.78 -13.62
N VAL A 23 5.26 -12.97 -14.05
CA VAL A 23 6.10 -11.91 -14.62
C VAL A 23 6.46 -12.31 -16.04
N PRO A 24 5.83 -11.72 -17.07
CA PRO A 24 6.20 -11.95 -18.46
C PRO A 24 7.67 -11.59 -18.73
N SER A 25 8.32 -12.34 -19.60
CA SER A 25 9.73 -12.04 -19.99
C SER A 25 9.87 -10.64 -20.60
N LEU A 26 8.86 -10.14 -21.25
CA LEU A 26 8.79 -8.78 -21.79
C LEU A 26 9.05 -7.68 -20.72
N ILE A 27 8.64 -7.92 -19.47
CA ILE A 27 8.84 -6.93 -18.39
C ILE A 27 10.32 -6.70 -18.15
N GLN A 28 11.11 -7.78 -18.11
CA GLN A 28 12.55 -7.64 -17.91
C GLN A 28 13.22 -6.96 -19.09
N ASP A 29 12.82 -7.26 -20.30
CA ASP A 29 13.29 -6.64 -21.53
C ASP A 29 13.06 -5.13 -21.53
N ILE A 30 11.85 -4.70 -21.19
CA ILE A 30 11.50 -3.29 -21.13
C ILE A 30 12.20 -2.59 -19.96
N ALA A 31 12.17 -3.18 -18.77
CA ALA A 31 12.77 -2.59 -17.57
C ALA A 31 14.31 -2.47 -17.65
N SER A 32 14.96 -3.32 -18.47
CA SER A 32 16.41 -3.27 -18.69
C SER A 32 16.84 -2.27 -19.77
N ARG A 33 15.90 -1.62 -20.44
CA ARG A 33 16.23 -0.62 -21.44
C ARG A 33 16.94 0.59 -20.82
N PHE A 34 17.91 1.10 -21.55
CA PHE A 34 18.74 2.21 -21.09
C PHE A 34 17.93 3.45 -20.71
N GLU A 35 16.85 3.73 -21.43
CA GLU A 35 15.93 4.84 -21.19
C GLU A 35 15.31 4.81 -19.79
N PHE A 36 15.09 3.62 -19.23
CA PHE A 36 14.57 3.47 -17.88
C PHE A 36 15.67 3.32 -16.84
N LEU A 37 16.73 2.53 -17.13
CA LEU A 37 17.81 2.28 -16.18
C LEU A 37 18.62 3.53 -15.83
N SER A 38 18.78 4.44 -16.78
CA SER A 38 19.51 5.69 -16.57
C SER A 38 18.64 6.85 -16.07
N CYS A 39 17.34 6.64 -15.96
CA CYS A 39 16.43 7.65 -15.40
C CYS A 39 16.74 7.92 -13.93
N TYR A 40 16.85 9.21 -13.63
CA TYR A 40 16.90 9.71 -12.28
C TYR A 40 15.61 10.49 -11.97
N THR A 41 15.53 11.16 -10.84
CA THR A 41 14.34 11.93 -10.49
C THR A 41 14.04 12.99 -11.56
N PRO A 42 12.80 13.04 -12.09
CA PRO A 42 12.43 13.92 -13.21
C PRO A 42 12.17 15.37 -12.75
N TYR A 43 13.17 16.04 -12.21
CA TYR A 43 13.05 17.41 -11.74
C TYR A 43 12.83 18.44 -12.87
N GLN A 44 13.40 18.19 -14.04
CA GLN A 44 13.27 19.06 -15.20
C GLN A 44 12.26 18.44 -16.17
N ALA A 45 11.04 18.99 -16.17
CA ALA A 45 9.94 18.46 -16.98
C ALA A 45 10.27 18.50 -18.50
N GLU A 46 11.01 19.51 -18.95
CA GLU A 46 11.39 19.71 -20.36
C GLU A 46 12.29 18.59 -20.90
N ILE A 47 13.06 17.91 -20.07
CA ILE A 47 13.93 16.80 -20.49
C ILE A 47 13.44 15.44 -19.98
N SER A 48 12.40 15.40 -19.15
CA SER A 48 11.86 14.20 -18.50
C SER A 48 10.43 13.88 -18.94
N GLN A 49 9.99 14.38 -20.08
CA GLN A 49 8.61 14.27 -20.56
C GLN A 49 8.12 12.82 -20.61
N GLY A 50 8.91 11.92 -21.20
CA GLY A 50 8.54 10.50 -21.30
C GLY A 50 8.45 9.80 -19.94
N THR A 51 9.36 10.10 -19.01
CA THR A 51 9.31 9.56 -17.65
C THR A 51 8.05 10.04 -16.91
N LEU A 52 7.71 11.31 -17.04
CA LEU A 52 6.52 11.89 -16.45
C LEU A 52 5.25 11.31 -17.05
N GLU A 53 5.21 11.10 -18.36
CA GLU A 53 4.08 10.46 -19.05
C GLU A 53 3.84 9.05 -18.53
N VAL A 54 4.88 8.23 -18.41
CA VAL A 54 4.78 6.88 -17.83
C VAL A 54 4.24 6.91 -16.40
N MET A 55 4.68 7.87 -15.58
CA MET A 55 4.16 8.03 -14.21
C MET A 55 2.67 8.39 -14.20
N TYR A 56 2.22 9.28 -15.07
CA TYR A 56 0.82 9.65 -15.23
C TYR A 56 -0.04 8.47 -15.70
N GLU A 57 0.44 7.73 -16.68
CA GLU A 57 -0.24 6.52 -17.16
C GLU A 57 -0.37 5.49 -16.06
N PHE A 58 0.70 5.26 -15.28
CA PHE A 58 0.65 4.35 -14.13
C PHE A 58 -0.41 4.77 -13.12
N GLN A 59 -0.46 6.05 -12.74
CA GLN A 59 -1.47 6.58 -11.82
C GLN A 59 -2.88 6.37 -12.35
N SER A 60 -3.11 6.62 -13.63
CA SER A 60 -4.40 6.44 -14.29
C SER A 60 -4.82 4.96 -14.32
N LEU A 61 -3.88 4.08 -14.65
CA LEU A 61 -4.12 2.63 -14.64
C LEU A 61 -4.44 2.11 -13.25
N MET A 62 -3.72 2.59 -12.22
CA MET A 62 -4.01 2.22 -10.84
C MET A 62 -5.39 2.70 -10.40
N CYS A 63 -5.77 3.94 -10.72
CA CYS A 63 -7.12 4.45 -10.45
C CYS A 63 -8.20 3.58 -11.07
N THR A 64 -8.01 3.19 -12.33
CA THR A 64 -8.96 2.31 -13.05
C THR A 64 -9.03 0.93 -12.41
N LEU A 65 -7.87 0.36 -12.06
CA LEU A 65 -7.77 -1.00 -11.51
C LEU A 65 -8.43 -1.14 -10.14
N VAL A 66 -8.27 -0.13 -9.29
CA VAL A 66 -8.77 -0.14 -7.90
C VAL A 66 -10.04 0.70 -7.71
N ASN A 67 -10.61 1.22 -8.79
CA ASN A 67 -11.81 2.07 -8.78
C ASN A 67 -11.69 3.25 -7.79
N GLN A 68 -10.59 3.97 -7.86
CA GLN A 68 -10.32 5.16 -7.06
C GLN A 68 -10.19 6.40 -7.94
N ASP A 69 -10.50 7.58 -7.39
CA ASP A 69 -10.47 8.84 -8.13
C ASP A 69 -9.03 9.36 -8.32
N VAL A 70 -8.12 9.07 -7.40
CA VAL A 70 -6.77 9.59 -7.37
C VAL A 70 -5.77 8.51 -6.95
N SER A 71 -4.61 8.49 -7.57
CA SER A 71 -3.46 7.70 -7.17
C SER A 71 -2.21 8.56 -7.14
N ASN A 72 -1.31 8.32 -6.18
CA ASN A 72 0.05 8.84 -6.26
C ASN A 72 0.89 8.00 -7.25
N ALA A 73 2.08 8.48 -7.61
CA ALA A 73 2.97 7.75 -8.51
C ALA A 73 3.57 6.51 -7.82
N SER A 74 4.03 6.64 -6.58
CA SER A 74 4.48 5.56 -5.70
C SER A 74 4.84 6.08 -4.31
N VAL A 75 4.94 5.17 -3.35
CA VAL A 75 5.59 5.35 -2.05
C VAL A 75 6.58 4.22 -1.83
N TYR A 76 7.42 4.34 -0.82
CA TYR A 76 8.52 3.41 -0.59
C TYR A 76 8.04 1.96 -0.43
N ASP A 77 7.06 1.74 0.45
CA ASP A 77 6.40 0.44 0.67
C ASP A 77 4.98 0.62 1.23
N GLY A 78 4.26 -0.50 1.43
CA GLY A 78 2.89 -0.47 1.94
C GLY A 78 2.79 0.05 3.37
N ALA A 79 3.76 -0.20 4.23
CA ALA A 79 3.77 0.30 5.60
C ALA A 79 3.95 1.82 5.65
N THR A 80 4.86 2.35 4.82
CA THR A 80 5.04 3.79 4.63
C THR A 80 3.79 4.43 4.04
N ALA A 81 3.15 3.79 3.04
CA ALA A 81 1.90 4.27 2.47
C ALA A 81 0.79 4.38 3.52
N ALA A 82 0.66 3.39 4.40
CA ALA A 82 -0.30 3.39 5.48
C ALA A 82 -0.04 4.53 6.49
N ALA A 83 1.22 4.72 6.87
CA ALA A 83 1.61 5.82 7.75
C ALA A 83 1.30 7.19 7.12
N GLU A 84 1.68 7.42 5.88
CA GLU A 84 1.39 8.67 5.16
C GLU A 84 -0.10 8.94 5.01
N ALA A 85 -0.91 7.89 4.79
CA ALA A 85 -2.36 8.02 4.76
C ALA A 85 -2.93 8.50 6.10
N ILE A 86 -2.40 8.00 7.24
CA ILE A 86 -2.80 8.47 8.58
C ILE A 86 -2.39 9.93 8.78
N LEU A 87 -1.16 10.30 8.40
CA LEU A 87 -0.70 11.69 8.50
C LEU A 87 -1.57 12.64 7.64
N MET A 88 -1.97 12.19 6.45
CA MET A 88 -2.91 12.94 5.62
C MET A 88 -4.27 13.08 6.31
N ALA A 89 -4.81 12.01 6.88
CA ALA A 89 -6.08 12.02 7.60
C ALA A 89 -6.04 12.99 8.79
N ALA A 90 -4.96 12.98 9.57
CA ALA A 90 -4.78 13.90 10.69
C ALA A 90 -4.76 15.37 10.24
N ARG A 91 -4.07 15.65 9.11
CA ARG A 91 -4.07 17.02 8.54
C ARG A 91 -5.43 17.47 8.04
N LEU A 92 -6.21 16.58 7.43
CA LEU A 92 -7.53 16.88 6.89
C LEU A 92 -8.58 17.07 7.99
N THR A 93 -8.59 16.18 8.98
CA THR A 93 -9.60 16.21 10.04
C THR A 93 -9.26 17.16 11.18
N LYS A 94 -7.99 17.57 11.32
CA LYS A 94 -7.45 18.31 12.46
C LYS A 94 -7.57 17.55 13.79
N LYS A 95 -7.73 16.25 13.73
CA LYS A 95 -7.75 15.35 14.89
C LYS A 95 -6.39 14.68 15.05
N ASN A 96 -6.05 14.32 16.28
CA ASN A 96 -4.72 13.83 16.64
C ASN A 96 -4.73 12.40 17.22
N LYS A 97 -5.72 11.60 16.88
CA LYS A 97 -5.82 10.20 17.33
C LYS A 97 -6.27 9.30 16.19
N VAL A 98 -5.65 8.13 16.06
CA VAL A 98 -5.98 7.10 15.06
C VAL A 98 -6.30 5.78 15.73
N PHE A 99 -7.27 5.04 15.17
CA PHE A 99 -7.52 3.65 15.51
C PHE A 99 -6.77 2.73 14.54
N ILE A 100 -6.07 1.74 15.07
CA ILE A 100 -5.33 0.73 14.34
C ILE A 100 -5.89 -0.64 14.71
N ASP A 101 -6.40 -1.38 13.73
CA ASP A 101 -6.86 -2.74 13.96
C ASP A 101 -5.69 -3.64 14.37
N GLU A 102 -5.86 -4.44 15.43
CA GLU A 102 -4.81 -5.32 15.97
C GLU A 102 -4.41 -6.45 15.02
N ASN A 103 -5.25 -6.74 14.02
CA ASN A 103 -5.02 -7.79 13.03
C ASN A 103 -4.20 -7.33 11.82
N ILE A 104 -3.71 -6.10 11.81
CA ILE A 104 -2.75 -5.60 10.83
C ILE A 104 -1.41 -6.32 11.02
N ASN A 105 -0.67 -6.47 9.92
CA ASN A 105 0.71 -6.99 9.96
C ASN A 105 1.55 -6.22 11.00
N PRO A 106 2.15 -6.91 11.99
CA PRO A 106 2.90 -6.27 13.07
C PRO A 106 4.06 -5.40 12.57
N ASN A 107 4.71 -5.76 11.46
CA ASN A 107 5.75 -4.92 10.87
C ASN A 107 5.20 -3.57 10.38
N TYR A 108 3.97 -3.55 9.86
CA TYR A 108 3.31 -2.31 9.45
C TYR A 108 2.99 -1.44 10.68
N ILE A 109 2.50 -2.06 11.74
CA ILE A 109 2.19 -1.38 13.01
C ILE A 109 3.44 -0.68 13.57
N GLU A 110 4.61 -1.34 13.55
CA GLU A 110 5.85 -0.74 14.06
C GLU A 110 6.32 0.46 13.21
N VAL A 111 6.19 0.39 11.88
CA VAL A 111 6.48 1.53 11.01
C VAL A 111 5.50 2.67 11.31
N ILE A 112 4.20 2.38 11.36
CA ILE A 112 3.16 3.37 11.67
C ILE A 112 3.46 4.06 13.01
N LYS A 113 3.74 3.32 14.07
CA LYS A 113 4.10 3.86 15.39
C LYS A 113 5.26 4.85 15.32
N THR A 114 6.28 4.55 14.53
CA THR A 114 7.45 5.42 14.35
C THR A 114 7.04 6.76 13.76
N TYR A 115 6.20 6.76 12.73
CA TYR A 115 5.69 7.98 12.10
C TYR A 115 4.78 8.78 13.05
N LEU A 116 3.88 8.09 13.77
CA LEU A 116 2.97 8.71 14.73
C LEU A 116 3.71 9.38 15.89
N TRP A 117 4.73 8.69 16.42
CA TRP A 117 5.60 9.24 17.45
C TRP A 117 6.29 10.54 17.00
N ALA A 118 6.83 10.56 15.79
CA ALA A 118 7.49 11.74 15.24
C ALA A 118 6.55 12.95 15.05
N GLN A 119 5.26 12.72 14.93
CA GLN A 119 4.23 13.75 14.71
C GLN A 119 3.34 13.99 15.94
N ASN A 120 3.63 13.34 17.08
CA ASN A 120 2.84 13.40 18.32
C ASN A 120 1.35 13.05 18.09
N ILE A 121 1.08 12.04 17.25
CA ILE A 121 -0.26 11.52 17.01
C ILE A 121 -0.50 10.34 17.95
N GLU A 122 -1.59 10.40 18.70
CA GLU A 122 -2.03 9.31 19.57
C GLU A 122 -2.61 8.16 18.77
N TYR A 123 -2.48 6.94 19.27
CA TYR A 123 -3.06 5.77 18.62
C TYR A 123 -3.68 4.80 19.65
N GLU A 124 -4.67 4.09 19.17
CA GLU A 124 -5.32 3.01 19.90
C GLU A 124 -5.25 1.73 19.05
N ILE A 125 -4.71 0.64 19.61
CA ILE A 125 -4.64 -0.66 18.93
C ILE A 125 -5.61 -1.60 19.65
N SER A 126 -6.64 -2.05 18.93
CA SER A 126 -7.65 -2.95 19.49
C SER A 126 -8.47 -3.62 18.39
N ASN A 127 -9.39 -4.48 18.75
CA ASN A 127 -10.33 -5.16 17.83
C ASN A 127 -11.62 -4.36 17.60
N GLY A 128 -11.62 -3.08 17.88
CA GLY A 128 -12.76 -2.18 17.64
C GLY A 128 -12.61 -0.89 18.43
N SER A 129 -13.07 0.21 17.88
CA SER A 129 -13.12 1.49 18.55
C SER A 129 -14.46 2.20 18.31
N ASN A 130 -15.01 2.77 19.37
CA ASN A 130 -16.21 3.60 19.35
C ASN A 130 -15.91 5.10 19.60
N SER A 131 -14.66 5.52 19.48
CA SER A 131 -14.29 6.90 19.69
C SER A 131 -14.67 7.78 18.49
N ASP A 132 -15.39 8.87 18.74
CA ASP A 132 -15.76 9.86 17.71
C ASP A 132 -14.63 10.88 17.43
N GLU A 133 -13.53 10.83 18.17
CA GLU A 133 -12.42 11.79 18.07
C GLU A 133 -11.28 11.34 17.16
N LEU A 134 -11.47 10.25 16.42
CA LEU A 134 -10.45 9.68 15.56
C LEU A 134 -10.28 10.49 14.27
N CYS A 135 -9.01 10.63 13.81
CA CYS A 135 -8.73 11.16 12.49
C CYS A 135 -9.02 10.12 11.39
N ALA A 136 -8.77 8.86 11.68
CA ALA A 136 -9.06 7.73 10.79
C ALA A 136 -9.13 6.41 11.57
N LYS A 137 -9.70 5.40 10.92
CA LYS A 137 -9.59 3.99 11.30
C LYS A 137 -8.83 3.24 10.21
N ILE A 138 -7.83 2.43 10.59
CA ILE A 138 -7.03 1.66 9.64
C ILE A 138 -7.24 0.17 9.84
N TYR A 139 -7.46 -0.53 8.73
CA TYR A 139 -7.70 -1.96 8.64
C TYR A 139 -6.84 -2.60 7.55
N GLN A 140 -6.67 -3.92 7.61
CA GLN A 140 -5.99 -4.70 6.59
C GLN A 140 -6.86 -5.89 6.14
N SER A 141 -6.97 -6.08 4.82
CA SER A 141 -7.65 -7.23 4.25
C SER A 141 -6.90 -7.75 2.99
N PRO A 142 -6.52 -9.05 2.93
CA PRO A 142 -6.59 -9.99 4.05
C PRO A 142 -5.72 -9.55 5.23
N ASN A 143 -6.16 -9.88 6.44
CA ASN A 143 -5.43 -9.56 7.67
C ASN A 143 -4.16 -10.42 7.82
N ARG A 144 -3.43 -10.28 8.93
CA ARG A 144 -2.19 -11.03 9.19
C ARG A 144 -2.38 -12.55 9.26
N TYR A 145 -3.60 -13.02 9.44
CA TYR A 145 -3.95 -14.44 9.47
C TYR A 145 -4.44 -14.96 8.12
N GLY A 146 -4.55 -14.08 7.10
CA GLY A 146 -5.06 -14.41 5.78
C GLY A 146 -6.59 -14.38 5.69
N GLU A 147 -7.28 -13.84 6.68
CA GLU A 147 -8.72 -13.73 6.70
C GLU A 147 -9.18 -12.46 5.98
N PHE A 148 -10.22 -12.59 5.17
CA PHE A 148 -10.88 -11.44 4.55
C PHE A 148 -11.80 -10.77 5.57
N MET A 149 -11.61 -9.48 5.75
CA MET A 149 -12.43 -8.69 6.67
C MET A 149 -13.50 -7.93 5.90
N GLU A 150 -14.71 -7.93 6.43
CA GLU A 150 -15.71 -6.96 5.97
C GLU A 150 -15.25 -5.55 6.31
N MET A 151 -15.01 -4.75 5.27
CA MET A 151 -14.66 -3.35 5.47
C MET A 151 -15.85 -2.60 6.05
N PRO A 152 -15.62 -1.72 7.04
CA PRO A 152 -16.71 -0.90 7.58
C PRO A 152 -17.41 -0.14 6.46
N SER A 153 -18.73 -0.13 6.48
CA SER A 153 -19.51 0.65 5.53
C SER A 153 -19.14 2.14 5.61
N LYS A 154 -19.07 2.80 4.46
CA LYS A 154 -18.87 4.26 4.37
C LYS A 154 -19.83 4.97 5.33
N ASN A 155 -19.31 5.38 6.47
CA ASN A 155 -20.02 6.31 7.34
C ASN A 155 -19.42 7.70 7.06
N ASN A 156 -20.22 8.65 6.61
CA ASN A 156 -19.77 9.99 6.16
C ASN A 156 -19.02 10.83 7.21
N LYS A 157 -18.77 10.28 8.38
CA LYS A 157 -18.13 10.96 9.51
C LYS A 157 -16.68 10.54 9.77
N GLU A 158 -16.23 9.42 9.24
CA GLU A 158 -14.93 8.85 9.57
C GLU A 158 -14.14 8.51 8.30
N LEU A 159 -12.84 8.82 8.32
CA LEU A 159 -11.92 8.36 7.27
C LEU A 159 -11.50 6.92 7.55
N ILE A 160 -11.61 6.08 6.53
CA ILE A 160 -11.21 4.68 6.59
C ILE A 160 -10.00 4.51 5.68
N ILE A 161 -8.94 3.93 6.24
CA ILE A 161 -7.73 3.56 5.51
C ILE A 161 -7.71 2.04 5.40
N SER A 162 -7.65 1.53 4.18
CA SER A 162 -7.63 0.10 3.92
C SER A 162 -6.29 -0.30 3.33
N ILE A 163 -5.58 -1.20 4.02
CA ILE A 163 -4.40 -1.88 3.49
C ILE A 163 -4.91 -3.13 2.78
N VAL A 164 -4.74 -3.19 1.45
CA VAL A 164 -5.26 -4.30 0.64
C VAL A 164 -4.17 -4.92 -0.22
N ASP A 165 -4.28 -6.22 -0.44
CA ASP A 165 -3.53 -6.88 -1.52
C ASP A 165 -4.29 -6.66 -2.83
N LEU A 166 -3.60 -6.18 -3.86
CA LEU A 166 -4.23 -5.83 -5.14
C LEU A 166 -4.99 -7.00 -5.77
N VAL A 167 -4.46 -8.23 -5.65
CA VAL A 167 -5.13 -9.43 -6.19
C VAL A 167 -6.40 -9.75 -5.40
N SER A 168 -6.41 -9.47 -4.10
CA SER A 168 -7.57 -9.73 -3.26
C SER A 168 -8.75 -8.78 -3.54
N LEU A 169 -8.50 -7.63 -4.17
CA LEU A 169 -9.57 -6.72 -4.60
C LEU A 169 -10.54 -7.36 -5.62
N ALA A 170 -10.11 -8.39 -6.33
CA ALA A 170 -11.00 -9.12 -7.23
C ALA A 170 -12.10 -9.93 -6.52
N LEU A 171 -12.04 -10.02 -5.18
CA LEU A 171 -12.99 -10.74 -4.33
C LEU A 171 -13.99 -9.82 -3.60
N TYR A 172 -13.88 -8.48 -3.79
CA TYR A 172 -14.74 -7.46 -3.18
C TYR A 172 -15.73 -6.83 -4.15
#